data_7fb547633212c7442a03fb6e0f54040a
#
_entry.id   7fb547633212c7442a03fb6e0f54040a
#
_cell.length_a   1.000
_cell.length_b   1.000
_cell.length_c   1.000
_cell.angle_alpha   90.00
_cell.angle_beta   90.00
_cell.angle_gamma   90.00
#
_symmetry.space_group_name_H-M   'P 1'
#
loop_
_entity.id
_entity.type
_entity.pdbx_description
1 polymer ?
#
loop_
_entity_poly.entity_id
_entity_poly.type
_entity_poly.pdbx_seq_one_letter_code
_entity_poly.pdbx_strand_id
1 'polypeptide(L)'
;NYPGLPSNKYYAKAQKYFKGGKSSGLISFDVESFEEAKRVIDSAKLFSVVVNIGDSKSLIVHPASTTHSQMSPEELAKAGVNPVTIRLSIGLENTIDLIEDLTQALN
;
A
#
# COMPACT_ATOMS: atom_id res chain seq x y z
N ASN A 1 7.49 1.31 -0.86
CA ASN A 1 7.72 2.49 -1.71
C ASN A 1 6.97 3.70 -1.12
N TYR A 2 7.72 4.61 -0.55
CA TYR A 2 7.19 5.83 0.07
C TYR A 2 8.20 6.97 -0.09
N PRO A 3 7.82 8.10 -0.71
CA PRO A 3 8.77 9.17 -1.03
C PRO A 3 9.30 9.94 0.20
N GLY A 4 8.72 9.75 1.37
CA GLY A 4 9.23 10.28 2.63
C GLY A 4 10.38 9.48 3.24
N LEU A 5 10.75 8.32 2.70
CA LEU A 5 11.90 7.53 3.16
C LEU A 5 13.19 8.03 2.54
N PRO A 6 14.28 8.26 3.31
CA PRO A 6 15.57 8.74 2.79
C PRO A 6 16.15 7.87 1.67
N SER A 7 15.86 6.58 1.66
CA SER A 7 16.29 5.63 0.61
C SER A 7 15.49 5.72 -0.69
N ASN A 8 14.37 6.45 -0.70
CA ASN A 8 13.53 6.56 -1.89
C ASN A 8 14.13 7.55 -2.89
N LYS A 9 14.16 7.18 -4.18
CA LYS A 9 14.71 8.02 -5.26
C LYS A 9 14.04 9.40 -5.41
N TYR A 10 12.84 9.55 -4.89
CA TYR A 10 12.10 10.82 -4.92
C TYR A 10 12.14 11.60 -3.60
N TYR A 11 12.92 11.14 -2.60
CA TYR A 11 13.00 11.78 -1.28
C TYR A 11 13.34 13.27 -1.35
N ALA A 12 14.36 13.64 -2.10
CA ALA A 12 14.76 15.04 -2.24
C ALA A 12 13.65 15.92 -2.84
N LYS A 13 12.91 15.38 -3.82
CA LYS A 13 11.74 16.07 -4.39
C LYS A 13 10.61 16.20 -3.38
N ALA A 14 10.35 15.15 -2.60
CA ALA A 14 9.34 15.17 -1.55
C ALA A 14 9.67 16.24 -0.49
N GLN A 15 10.90 16.32 -0.03
CA GLN A 15 11.35 17.38 0.89
C GLN A 15 11.19 18.79 0.34
N LYS A 16 11.40 18.97 -0.96
CA LYS A 16 11.27 20.26 -1.65
C LYS A 16 9.83 20.71 -1.81
N TYR A 17 8.94 19.81 -2.20
CA TYR A 17 7.58 20.17 -2.63
C TYR A 17 6.51 19.99 -1.56
N PHE A 18 6.74 19.14 -0.56
CA PHE A 18 5.78 18.90 0.52
C PHE A 18 6.20 19.60 1.81
N LYS A 19 5.29 20.37 2.37
CA LYS A 19 5.53 21.12 3.61
C LYS A 19 5.88 20.19 4.78
N GLY A 20 7.04 20.42 5.39
CA GLY A 20 7.52 19.63 6.52
C GLY A 20 7.90 18.19 6.17
N GLY A 21 8.17 17.89 4.89
CA GLY A 21 8.53 16.55 4.44
C GLY A 21 7.40 15.51 4.49
N LYS A 22 6.17 15.93 4.82
CA LYS A 22 4.98 15.05 4.87
C LYS A 22 4.42 14.88 3.48
N SER A 23 4.79 13.79 2.81
CA SER A 23 4.55 13.65 1.38
C SER A 23 3.18 13.08 1.03
N SER A 24 2.72 12.00 1.64
CA SER A 24 1.49 11.32 1.23
C SER A 24 0.97 10.37 2.31
N GLY A 25 -0.34 10.11 2.29
CA GLY A 25 -0.96 8.99 3.00
C GLY A 25 -0.96 7.68 2.21
N LEU A 26 -0.35 7.66 1.01
CA LEU A 26 -0.24 6.45 0.18
C LEU A 26 1.11 5.79 0.38
N ILE A 27 1.08 4.49 0.66
CA ILE A 27 2.25 3.64 0.81
C ILE A 27 2.03 2.39 -0.05
N SER A 28 3.06 1.91 -0.74
CA SER A 28 3.05 0.60 -1.35
C SER A 28 4.29 -0.18 -0.98
N PHE A 29 4.15 -1.50 -0.86
CA PHE A 29 5.25 -2.41 -0.59
C PHE A 29 4.98 -3.75 -1.28
N ASP A 30 6.05 -4.48 -1.51
CA ASP A 30 5.99 -5.81 -2.10
C ASP A 30 6.21 -6.87 -1.01
N VAL A 31 5.49 -7.97 -1.14
CA VAL A 31 5.67 -9.18 -0.34
C VAL A 31 6.32 -10.27 -1.19
N GLU A 32 6.61 -11.44 -0.61
CA GLU A 32 7.37 -12.48 -1.30
C GLU A 32 6.59 -13.20 -2.41
N SER A 33 5.25 -13.26 -2.29
CA SER A 33 4.42 -13.98 -3.25
C SER A 33 3.02 -13.40 -3.39
N PHE A 34 2.34 -13.77 -4.47
CA PHE A 34 0.93 -13.45 -4.69
C PHE A 34 0.02 -14.01 -3.59
N GLU A 35 0.29 -15.24 -3.14
CA GLU A 35 -0.49 -15.90 -2.09
C GLU A 35 -0.28 -15.19 -0.74
N GLU A 36 0.92 -14.72 -0.48
CA GLU A 36 1.20 -13.91 0.70
C GLU A 36 0.46 -12.58 0.65
N ALA A 37 0.44 -11.90 -0.48
CA ALA A 37 -0.33 -10.66 -0.65
C ALA A 37 -1.80 -10.87 -0.31
N LYS A 38 -2.41 -11.94 -0.80
CA LYS A 38 -3.80 -12.31 -0.47
C LYS A 38 -3.97 -12.58 1.02
N ARG A 39 -3.07 -13.37 1.62
CA ARG A 39 -3.11 -13.69 3.05
C ARG A 39 -3.05 -12.44 3.92
N VAL A 40 -2.19 -11.49 3.58
CA VAL A 40 -2.07 -10.21 4.30
C VAL A 40 -3.38 -9.42 4.23
N ILE A 41 -3.99 -9.31 3.04
CA ILE A 41 -5.29 -8.65 2.87
C ILE A 41 -6.37 -9.30 3.73
N ASP A 42 -6.45 -10.62 3.71
CA ASP A 42 -7.47 -11.38 4.46
C ASP A 42 -7.24 -11.33 5.98
N SER A 43 -6.00 -11.11 6.42
CA SER A 43 -5.60 -11.05 7.83
C SER A 43 -5.72 -9.66 8.45
N ALA A 44 -5.79 -8.60 7.66
CA ALA A 44 -5.97 -7.24 8.16
C ALA A 44 -7.35 -7.08 8.82
N LYS A 45 -7.39 -6.45 9.99
CA LYS A 45 -8.61 -6.30 10.80
C LYS A 45 -9.06 -4.85 10.91
N LEU A 46 -8.12 -3.93 11.01
CA LEU A 46 -8.39 -2.50 11.13
C LEU A 46 -8.49 -1.84 9.75
N PHE A 47 -7.63 -2.23 8.83
CA PHE A 47 -7.70 -1.75 7.44
C PHE A 47 -8.93 -2.30 6.73
N SER A 48 -9.67 -1.43 6.06
CA SER A 48 -10.78 -1.84 5.21
C SER A 48 -10.30 -2.19 3.80
N VAL A 49 -10.77 -3.32 3.28
CA VAL A 49 -10.45 -3.76 1.89
C VAL A 49 -11.35 -3.01 0.92
N VAL A 50 -10.91 -1.85 0.49
CA VAL A 50 -11.67 -0.97 -0.42
C VAL A 50 -10.71 -0.29 -1.41
N VAL A 51 -11.13 -0.23 -2.66
CA VAL A 51 -10.41 0.48 -3.72
C VAL A 51 -10.77 1.96 -3.70
N ASN A 52 -10.12 2.71 -2.83
CA ASN A 52 -10.28 4.16 -2.72
C ASN A 52 -8.96 4.81 -2.26
N ILE A 53 -8.93 6.15 -2.25
CA ILE A 53 -7.79 6.97 -1.83
C ILE A 53 -8.33 8.19 -1.08
N GLY A 54 -7.68 8.53 0.04
CA GLY A 54 -7.99 9.75 0.78
C GLY A 54 -9.22 9.67 1.67
N ASP A 55 -9.58 8.48 2.12
CA ASP A 55 -10.63 8.24 3.10
C ASP A 55 -10.13 8.56 4.53
N SER A 56 -11.06 8.86 5.43
CA SER A 56 -10.78 8.94 6.87
C SER A 56 -10.43 7.58 7.48
N LYS A 57 -10.89 6.47 6.88
CA LYS A 57 -10.49 5.10 7.23
C LYS A 57 -9.24 4.69 6.47
N SER A 58 -8.39 3.94 7.14
CA SER A 58 -7.25 3.29 6.49
C SER A 58 -7.71 2.13 5.61
N LEU A 59 -7.24 2.14 4.38
CA LEU A 59 -7.63 1.18 3.34
C LEU A 59 -6.42 0.35 2.92
N ILE A 60 -6.66 -0.91 2.61
CA ILE A 60 -5.68 -1.85 2.09
C ILE A 60 -6.21 -2.47 0.81
N VAL A 61 -5.37 -2.62 -0.19
CA VAL A 61 -5.74 -3.26 -1.45
C VAL A 61 -4.56 -4.01 -2.06
N HIS A 62 -4.85 -5.15 -2.68
CA HIS A 62 -3.94 -5.88 -3.54
C HIS A 62 -4.36 -5.63 -5.00
N PRO A 63 -3.71 -4.70 -5.73
CA PRO A 63 -4.18 -4.25 -7.04
C PRO A 63 -4.34 -5.39 -8.06
N ALA A 64 -3.43 -6.35 -8.05
CA ALA A 64 -3.46 -7.47 -8.99
C ALA A 64 -4.69 -8.37 -8.84
N SER A 65 -5.26 -8.51 -7.63
CA SER A 65 -6.45 -9.33 -7.38
C SER A 65 -7.77 -8.55 -7.34
N THR A 66 -7.72 -7.24 -7.39
CA THR A 66 -8.90 -6.36 -7.28
C THR A 66 -9.12 -5.53 -8.54
N THR A 67 -8.47 -4.38 -8.66
CA THR A 67 -8.64 -3.43 -9.78
C THR A 67 -8.18 -4.00 -11.13
N HIS A 68 -7.26 -4.96 -11.12
CA HIS A 68 -6.65 -5.55 -12.30
C HIS A 68 -6.88 -7.07 -12.38
N SER A 69 -7.91 -7.59 -11.69
CA SER A 69 -8.19 -9.03 -11.57
C SER A 69 -8.52 -9.73 -12.89
N GLN A 70 -8.91 -8.98 -13.92
CA GLN A 70 -9.24 -9.51 -15.26
C GLN A 70 -8.08 -9.45 -16.24
N MET A 71 -6.92 -8.90 -15.82
CA MET A 71 -5.75 -8.77 -16.67
C MET A 71 -4.88 -10.02 -16.60
N SER A 72 -4.33 -10.41 -17.75
CA SER A 72 -3.31 -11.45 -17.79
C SER A 72 -2.00 -10.98 -17.15
N PRO A 73 -1.08 -11.90 -16.77
CA PRO A 73 0.23 -11.51 -16.24
C PRO A 73 1.02 -10.57 -17.15
N GLU A 74 0.88 -10.73 -18.47
CA GLU A 74 1.53 -9.87 -19.46
C GLU A 74 0.95 -8.46 -19.48
N GLU A 75 -0.37 -8.35 -19.36
CA GLU A 75 -1.08 -7.06 -19.28
C GLU A 75 -0.77 -6.34 -17.97
N LEU A 76 -0.70 -7.07 -16.84
CA LEU A 76 -0.27 -6.52 -15.54
C LEU A 76 1.14 -5.92 -15.63
N ALA A 77 2.07 -6.65 -16.25
CA ALA A 77 3.44 -6.17 -16.45
C ALA A 77 3.49 -4.90 -17.32
N LYS A 78 2.72 -4.84 -18.40
CA LYS A 78 2.60 -3.65 -19.25
C LYS A 78 1.98 -2.45 -18.52
N ALA A 79 1.02 -2.71 -17.65
CA ALA A 79 0.39 -1.69 -16.81
C ALA A 79 1.29 -1.24 -15.64
N GLY A 80 2.44 -1.89 -15.42
CA GLY A 80 3.34 -1.60 -14.30
C GLY A 80 2.81 -2.06 -12.95
N VAL A 81 1.89 -3.02 -12.93
CA VAL A 81 1.31 -3.59 -11.71
C VAL A 81 2.06 -4.86 -11.35
N ASN A 82 2.84 -4.80 -10.28
CA ASN A 82 3.52 -5.98 -9.74
C ASN A 82 2.50 -6.86 -8.99
N PRO A 83 2.41 -8.17 -9.31
CA PRO A 83 1.45 -9.09 -8.69
C PRO A 83 1.65 -9.32 -7.19
N VAL A 84 2.74 -8.85 -6.60
CA VAL A 84 3.02 -8.99 -5.16
C VAL A 84 2.92 -7.66 -4.40
N THR A 85 2.47 -6.59 -5.06
CA THR A 85 2.37 -5.27 -4.43
C THR A 85 1.08 -5.11 -3.64
N ILE A 86 1.21 -4.65 -2.40
CA ILE A 86 0.10 -4.17 -1.56
C ILE A 86 0.16 -2.65 -1.50
N ARG A 87 -0.99 -1.99 -1.58
CA ARG A 87 -1.13 -0.56 -1.42
C ARG A 87 -1.97 -0.23 -0.20
N LEU A 88 -1.48 0.71 0.60
CA LEU A 88 -2.20 1.30 1.73
C LEU A 88 -2.61 2.73 1.40
N SER A 89 -3.79 3.13 1.84
CA SER A 89 -4.23 4.52 1.97
C SER A 89 -4.47 4.78 3.44
N ILE A 90 -3.58 5.53 4.08
CA ILE A 90 -3.59 5.75 5.53
C ILE A 90 -4.66 6.79 5.88
N GLY A 91 -5.53 6.45 6.81
CA GLY A 91 -6.59 7.29 7.36
C GLY A 91 -6.18 7.99 8.66
N LEU A 92 -7.16 8.20 9.53
CA LEU A 92 -7.03 8.99 10.76
C LEU A 92 -6.94 8.16 12.04
N GLU A 93 -6.88 6.84 11.93
CA GLU A 93 -6.76 5.94 13.09
C GLU A 93 -5.42 6.15 13.82
N ASN A 94 -5.35 5.67 15.05
CA ASN A 94 -4.12 5.71 15.82
C ASN A 94 -2.99 4.95 15.10
N THR A 95 -1.84 5.58 14.98
CA THR A 95 -0.69 5.01 14.25
C THR A 95 -0.21 3.69 14.87
N ILE A 96 -0.28 3.55 16.20
CA ILE A 96 0.13 2.32 16.90
C ILE A 96 -0.79 1.17 16.50
N ASP A 97 -2.10 1.40 16.49
CA ASP A 97 -3.10 0.39 16.12
C ASP A 97 -2.92 -0.07 14.65
N LEU A 98 -2.62 0.87 13.74
CA LEU A 98 -2.31 0.55 12.35
C LEU A 98 -1.04 -0.30 12.20
N ILE A 99 0.01 0.01 12.97
CA ILE A 99 1.25 -0.77 12.97
C ILE A 99 1.02 -2.17 13.54
N GLU A 100 0.24 -2.29 14.61
CA GLU A 100 -0.11 -3.59 15.21
C GLU A 100 -0.91 -4.45 14.25
N ASP A 101 -1.89 -3.87 13.56
CA ASP A 101 -2.69 -4.59 12.56
C ASP A 101 -1.84 -5.10 11.39
N LEU A 102 -0.96 -4.27 10.85
CA LEU A 102 -0.03 -4.69 9.79
C LEU A 102 0.97 -5.73 10.28
N THR A 103 1.47 -5.59 11.50
CA THR A 103 2.44 -6.54 12.07
C THR A 103 1.83 -7.93 12.20
N GLN A 104 0.59 -8.02 12.70
CA GLN A 104 -0.09 -9.31 12.82
C GLN A 104 -0.48 -9.90 11.44
N ALA A 105 -0.81 -9.07 10.47
CA ALA A 105 -1.15 -9.51 9.12
C ALA A 105 0.07 -10.01 8.32
N LEU A 106 1.25 -9.45 8.55
CA LEU A 106 2.50 -9.83 7.89
C LEU A 106 3.16 -11.07 8.54
N ASN A 107 2.83 -11.40 9.76
CA ASN A 107 3.30 -12.60 10.43
C ASN A 107 2.39 -13.80 10.15
#